data_20fe839a66c4bd8e08135a02f8d73a01
#
_entry.id   20fe839a66c4bd8e08135a02f8d73a01
#
_cell.length_a   1.000
_cell.length_b   1.000
_cell.length_c   1.000
_cell.angle_alpha   90.00
_cell.angle_beta   90.00
_cell.angle_gamma   90.00
#
_symmetry.space_group_name_H-M   'P 1'
#
loop_
_entity.id
_entity.type
_entity.pdbx_description
1 polymer ?
#
loop_
_entity_poly.entity_id
_entity_poly.type
_entity_poly.pdbx_seq_one_letter_code
_entity_poly.pdbx_strand_id
1 'polypeptide(L)'
;MSANDQHPQPEVVLRAEKLGREVAGKTILSDISFDVVTNDLLGIVGASGSGKTSLLRLLNRLDEPTSGKVYIDGQDYRQLPPRELRRRVGMVTQRPFLFPGDVASNLRFGPTQRGETVPDEEIARLLERVGMPGFAGSEVSVLSGGEQQRVSLARALANRPEVLLLDEPTSALDEESKLGIEELIGSVVRDHGLTCVMVTHDRDQARRMCNRAILLEAGHLMRSGTAVEVLGA
;
A
#
# COMPACT_ATOMS: atom_id res chain seq x y z
N MET A 1 23.29 10.21 36.35
CA MET A 1 23.65 10.08 34.90
C MET A 1 22.41 9.53 34.19
N SER A 2 21.62 10.44 33.63
CA SER A 2 20.37 10.08 32.95
C SER A 2 20.71 9.56 31.57
N ALA A 3 20.39 8.30 31.29
CA ALA A 3 20.44 7.74 29.95
C ALA A 3 19.38 8.47 29.12
N ASN A 4 19.84 9.16 28.09
CA ASN A 4 19.00 9.88 27.13
C ASN A 4 18.40 8.80 26.20
N ASP A 5 17.18 8.37 26.51
CA ASP A 5 16.36 7.48 25.68
C ASP A 5 15.87 8.29 24.45
N GLN A 6 16.82 8.57 23.54
CA GLN A 6 16.47 9.10 22.23
C GLN A 6 15.89 7.94 21.41
N HIS A 7 14.56 7.74 21.47
CA HIS A 7 13.87 7.00 20.45
C HIS A 7 14.15 7.72 19.12
N PRO A 8 14.68 7.03 18.09
CA PRO A 8 14.92 7.65 16.80
C PRO A 8 13.59 8.24 16.29
N GLN A 9 13.61 9.51 15.92
CA GLN A 9 12.45 10.16 15.31
C GLN A 9 12.06 9.38 14.06
N PRO A 10 10.77 9.05 13.85
CA PRO A 10 10.35 8.31 12.68
C PRO A 10 10.75 9.08 11.41
N GLU A 11 11.45 8.39 10.51
CA GLU A 11 11.95 8.97 9.27
C GLU A 11 10.83 9.06 8.23
N VAL A 12 10.76 10.21 7.53
CA VAL A 12 9.78 10.42 6.47
C VAL A 12 10.27 9.70 5.19
N VAL A 13 9.60 8.60 4.82
CA VAL A 13 9.93 7.81 3.63
C VAL A 13 9.18 8.28 2.39
N LEU A 14 7.96 8.84 2.56
CA LEU A 14 7.19 9.42 1.47
C LEU A 14 6.55 10.73 1.92
N ARG A 15 6.67 11.77 1.08
CA ARG A 15 6.03 13.07 1.30
C ARG A 15 5.22 13.46 0.08
N ALA A 16 3.97 13.80 0.31
CA ALA A 16 3.10 14.50 -0.65
C ALA A 16 3.10 15.99 -0.33
N GLU A 17 3.34 16.84 -1.32
CA GLU A 17 3.40 18.29 -1.15
C GLU A 17 2.48 18.97 -2.17
N LYS A 18 1.39 19.59 -1.67
CA LYS A 18 0.40 20.37 -2.45
C LYS A 18 -0.09 19.64 -3.70
N LEU A 19 -0.34 18.31 -3.57
CA LEU A 19 -0.79 17.51 -4.69
C LEU A 19 -2.18 17.95 -5.16
N GLY A 20 -2.28 18.19 -6.46
CA GLY A 20 -3.55 18.40 -7.16
C GLY A 20 -3.68 17.48 -8.35
N ARG A 21 -4.91 17.11 -8.67
CA ARG A 21 -5.25 16.32 -9.85
C ARG A 21 -6.51 16.88 -10.50
N GLU A 22 -6.38 17.26 -11.76
CA GLU A 22 -7.49 17.66 -12.61
C GLU A 22 -7.59 16.72 -13.80
N VAL A 23 -8.79 16.31 -14.15
CA VAL A 23 -9.07 15.42 -15.29
C VAL A 23 -10.26 16.01 -16.07
N ALA A 24 -10.06 16.33 -17.35
CA ALA A 24 -11.08 16.88 -18.23
C ALA A 24 -11.82 18.09 -17.61
N GLY A 25 -11.08 19.02 -16.99
CA GLY A 25 -11.63 20.22 -16.36
C GLY A 25 -12.31 20.00 -15.00
N LYS A 26 -12.32 18.77 -14.48
CA LYS A 26 -12.84 18.44 -13.15
C LYS A 26 -11.70 18.25 -12.16
N THR A 27 -11.72 19.00 -11.07
CA THR A 27 -10.79 18.83 -9.96
C THR A 27 -11.14 17.54 -9.20
N ILE A 28 -10.17 16.62 -9.10
CA ILE A 28 -10.28 15.36 -8.35
C ILE A 28 -9.61 15.49 -6.99
N LEU A 29 -8.45 16.17 -6.93
CA LEU A 29 -7.68 16.42 -5.72
C LEU A 29 -7.18 17.86 -5.75
N SER A 30 -7.13 18.51 -4.58
CA SER A 30 -6.67 19.88 -4.44
C SER A 30 -5.89 20.07 -3.17
N ASP A 31 -4.64 20.54 -3.30
CA ASP A 31 -3.74 20.97 -2.22
C ASP A 31 -3.53 19.90 -1.11
N ILE A 32 -3.32 18.65 -1.51
CA ILE A 32 -3.11 17.53 -0.58
C ILE A 32 -1.64 17.49 -0.13
N SER A 33 -1.41 17.64 1.18
CA SER A 33 -0.07 17.57 1.76
C SER A 33 -0.06 16.67 3.00
N PHE A 34 0.85 15.68 3.03
CA PHE A 34 1.06 14.79 4.18
C PHE A 34 2.39 14.04 4.08
N ASP A 35 2.84 13.52 5.22
CA ASP A 35 4.02 12.68 5.34
C ASP A 35 3.64 11.26 5.76
N VAL A 36 4.34 10.27 5.18
CA VAL A 36 4.33 8.87 5.61
C VAL A 36 5.69 8.58 6.24
N VAL A 37 5.69 8.10 7.46
CA VAL A 37 6.93 7.80 8.18
C VAL A 37 7.19 6.29 8.23
N THR A 38 8.41 5.89 8.52
CA THR A 38 8.78 4.48 8.67
C THR A 38 7.87 3.74 9.64
N ASN A 39 7.49 2.52 9.29
CA ASN A 39 6.62 1.63 10.08
C ASN A 39 5.18 2.16 10.29
N ASP A 40 4.74 3.19 9.52
CA ASP A 40 3.35 3.62 9.53
C ASP A 40 2.43 2.59 8.84
N LEU A 41 1.23 2.44 9.39
CA LEU A 41 0.05 2.03 8.65
C LEU A 41 -0.88 3.25 8.60
N LEU A 42 -0.72 4.08 7.56
CA LEU A 42 -1.51 5.29 7.34
C LEU A 42 -2.81 4.96 6.62
N GLY A 43 -3.95 5.21 7.25
CA GLY A 43 -5.27 5.09 6.65
C GLY A 43 -5.69 6.36 5.90
N ILE A 44 -6.08 6.27 4.62
CA ILE A 44 -6.76 7.34 3.89
C ILE A 44 -8.23 6.97 3.80
N VAL A 45 -9.06 7.67 4.58
CA VAL A 45 -10.48 7.36 4.74
C VAL A 45 -11.34 8.44 4.09
N GLY A 46 -12.45 8.04 3.49
CA GLY A 46 -13.40 8.96 2.86
C GLY A 46 -14.48 8.23 2.09
N ALA A 47 -15.56 8.93 1.75
CA ALA A 47 -16.66 8.38 0.97
C ALA A 47 -16.21 7.89 -0.42
N SER A 48 -17.01 7.06 -1.07
CA SER A 48 -16.78 6.70 -2.47
C SER A 48 -16.73 7.96 -3.34
N GLY A 49 -15.76 8.02 -4.25
CA GLY A 49 -15.54 9.19 -5.11
C GLY A 49 -14.82 10.38 -4.46
N SER A 50 -14.34 10.28 -3.21
CA SER A 50 -13.59 11.37 -2.57
C SER A 50 -12.17 11.58 -3.12
N GLY A 51 -11.68 10.73 -4.04
CA GLY A 51 -10.37 10.86 -4.65
C GLY A 51 -9.28 9.92 -4.11
N LYS A 52 -9.61 8.99 -3.19
CA LYS A 52 -8.65 8.11 -2.50
C LYS A 52 -7.78 7.28 -3.46
N THR A 53 -8.39 6.52 -4.36
CA THR A 53 -7.67 5.73 -5.38
C THR A 53 -6.84 6.63 -6.30
N SER A 54 -7.36 7.80 -6.67
CA SER A 54 -6.59 8.78 -7.47
C SER A 54 -5.36 9.24 -6.69
N LEU A 55 -5.47 9.49 -5.38
CA LEU A 55 -4.34 9.87 -4.56
C LEU A 55 -3.28 8.75 -4.52
N LEU A 56 -3.67 7.48 -4.28
CA LEU A 56 -2.71 6.37 -4.32
C LEU A 56 -1.98 6.27 -5.66
N ARG A 57 -2.71 6.45 -6.77
CA ARG A 57 -2.13 6.38 -8.12
C ARG A 57 -1.13 7.50 -8.40
N LEU A 58 -1.27 8.67 -7.74
CA LEU A 58 -0.26 9.72 -7.79
C LEU A 58 1.00 9.34 -7.01
N LEU A 59 0.87 8.64 -5.86
CA LEU A 59 2.01 8.32 -5.00
C LEU A 59 3.02 7.36 -5.66
N ASN A 60 2.58 6.46 -6.55
CA ASN A 60 3.46 5.54 -7.29
C ASN A 60 3.60 5.86 -8.78
N ARG A 61 3.16 7.06 -9.17
CA ARG A 61 3.26 7.56 -10.54
C ARG A 61 2.58 6.66 -11.59
N LEU A 62 1.43 6.05 -11.23
CA LEU A 62 0.50 5.48 -12.20
C LEU A 62 -0.31 6.57 -12.90
N ASP A 63 -0.54 7.69 -12.20
CA ASP A 63 -1.04 8.95 -12.74
C ASP A 63 -0.06 10.08 -12.39
N GLU A 64 -0.05 11.15 -13.19
CA GLU A 64 0.77 12.33 -12.92
C GLU A 64 -0.08 13.41 -12.23
N PRO A 65 0.43 14.08 -11.19
CA PRO A 65 -0.24 15.22 -10.58
C PRO A 65 -0.24 16.42 -11.55
N THR A 66 -1.32 17.19 -11.54
CA THR A 66 -1.40 18.46 -12.27
C THR A 66 -0.71 19.60 -11.52
N SER A 67 -0.57 19.46 -10.20
CA SER A 67 0.21 20.37 -9.34
C SER A 67 0.82 19.60 -8.16
N GLY A 68 1.81 20.21 -7.52
CA GLY A 68 2.51 19.63 -6.37
C GLY A 68 3.57 18.60 -6.75
N LYS A 69 4.09 17.92 -5.71
CA LYS A 69 5.20 16.98 -5.83
C LYS A 69 5.06 15.81 -4.86
N VAL A 70 5.67 14.69 -5.22
CA VAL A 70 5.88 13.54 -4.32
C VAL A 70 7.38 13.34 -4.16
N TYR A 71 7.81 13.11 -2.93
CA TYR A 71 9.20 12.81 -2.59
C TYR A 71 9.27 11.40 -1.97
N ILE A 72 10.31 10.66 -2.33
CA ILE A 72 10.68 9.39 -1.72
C ILE A 72 12.08 9.57 -1.15
N ASP A 73 12.26 9.41 0.16
CA ASP A 73 13.51 9.70 0.89
C ASP A 73 14.08 11.09 0.55
N GLY A 74 13.21 12.11 0.49
CA GLY A 74 13.58 13.47 0.18
C GLY A 74 13.87 13.77 -1.30
N GLN A 75 13.88 12.77 -2.19
CA GLN A 75 14.10 12.94 -3.62
C GLN A 75 12.75 13.08 -4.37
N ASP A 76 12.63 14.09 -5.26
CA ASP A 76 11.46 14.19 -6.16
C ASP A 76 11.35 12.92 -7.02
N TYR A 77 10.25 12.18 -6.88
CA TYR A 77 10.07 10.88 -7.51
C TYR A 77 10.10 10.93 -9.06
N ARG A 78 9.93 12.11 -9.67
CA ARG A 78 10.05 12.28 -11.12
C ARG A 78 11.47 12.12 -11.63
N GLN A 79 12.46 12.23 -10.73
CA GLN A 79 13.88 11.97 -11.04
C GLN A 79 14.20 10.48 -11.07
N LEU A 80 13.31 9.64 -10.53
CA LEU A 80 13.46 8.19 -10.56
C LEU A 80 12.85 7.59 -11.84
N PRO A 81 13.50 6.59 -12.44
CA PRO A 81 12.85 5.79 -13.50
C PRO A 81 11.54 5.17 -12.98
N PRO A 82 10.44 5.19 -13.75
CA PRO A 82 9.13 4.68 -13.26
C PRO A 82 9.15 3.23 -12.76
N ARG A 83 10.01 2.38 -13.31
CA ARG A 83 10.16 0.99 -12.84
C ARG A 83 10.79 0.91 -11.45
N GLU A 84 11.81 1.74 -11.21
CA GLU A 84 12.47 1.82 -9.90
C GLU A 84 11.53 2.38 -8.84
N LEU A 85 10.84 3.48 -9.15
CA LEU A 85 9.83 4.05 -8.27
C LEU A 85 8.78 3.00 -7.86
N ARG A 86 8.20 2.25 -8.82
CA ARG A 86 7.17 1.25 -8.54
C ARG A 86 7.70 -0.02 -7.86
N ARG A 87 9.00 -0.25 -7.88
CA ARG A 87 9.64 -1.25 -7.02
C ARG A 87 9.64 -0.78 -5.57
N ARG A 88 10.08 0.48 -5.32
CA ARG A 88 10.14 1.08 -3.99
C ARG A 88 8.75 1.34 -3.40
N VAL A 89 7.82 1.79 -4.22
CA VAL A 89 6.43 2.07 -3.85
C VAL A 89 5.51 1.07 -4.56
N GLY A 90 5.36 -0.11 -3.93
CA GLY A 90 4.50 -1.17 -4.42
C GLY A 90 3.01 -0.83 -4.27
N MET A 91 2.14 -1.49 -5.04
CA MET A 91 0.70 -1.30 -4.93
C MET A 91 -0.05 -2.62 -5.07
N VAL A 92 -1.03 -2.81 -4.18
CA VAL A 92 -2.06 -3.85 -4.24
C VAL A 92 -3.39 -3.18 -4.52
N THR A 93 -4.05 -3.58 -5.58
CA THR A 93 -5.31 -3.01 -6.04
C THR A 93 -6.51 -3.70 -5.40
N GLN A 94 -7.65 -3.02 -5.39
CA GLN A 94 -8.92 -3.52 -4.87
C GLN A 94 -9.32 -4.88 -5.48
N ARG A 95 -9.16 -5.02 -6.80
CA ARG A 95 -9.33 -6.30 -7.50
C ARG A 95 -7.96 -6.80 -7.90
N PRO A 96 -7.51 -7.95 -7.38
CA PRO A 96 -6.22 -8.50 -7.76
C PRO A 96 -6.22 -8.85 -9.25
N PHE A 97 -5.17 -8.44 -9.93
CA PHE A 97 -4.89 -8.90 -11.29
C PHE A 97 -3.68 -9.82 -11.23
N LEU A 98 -3.88 -11.10 -11.53
CA LEU A 98 -2.81 -12.09 -11.61
C LEU A 98 -2.58 -12.46 -13.07
N PHE A 99 -1.31 -12.71 -13.44
CA PHE A 99 -0.96 -13.21 -14.75
C PHE A 99 -1.37 -14.69 -14.87
N PRO A 100 -1.82 -15.15 -16.04
CA PRO A 100 -2.08 -16.59 -16.26
C PRO A 100 -0.86 -17.45 -15.92
N GLY A 101 -1.11 -18.65 -15.38
CA GLY A 101 -0.10 -19.60 -14.93
C GLY A 101 -0.15 -19.83 -13.44
N ASP A 102 0.94 -20.29 -12.86
CA ASP A 102 1.01 -20.63 -11.46
C ASP A 102 1.34 -19.45 -10.53
N VAL A 103 1.17 -19.67 -9.24
CA VAL A 103 1.44 -18.69 -8.19
C VAL A 103 2.92 -18.29 -8.16
N ALA A 104 3.83 -19.26 -8.26
CA ALA A 104 5.27 -18.99 -8.22
C ALA A 104 5.73 -18.08 -9.37
N SER A 105 5.20 -18.30 -10.58
CA SER A 105 5.47 -17.43 -11.74
C SER A 105 5.00 -16.00 -11.51
N ASN A 106 3.86 -15.81 -10.85
CA ASN A 106 3.37 -14.48 -10.48
C ASN A 106 4.29 -13.77 -9.48
N LEU A 107 4.80 -14.47 -8.46
CA LEU A 107 5.73 -13.91 -7.50
C LEU A 107 7.08 -13.56 -8.14
N ARG A 108 7.57 -14.39 -9.06
CA ARG A 108 8.82 -14.18 -9.79
C ARG A 108 8.75 -13.06 -10.82
N PHE A 109 7.58 -12.69 -11.28
CA PHE A 109 7.41 -11.76 -12.41
C PHE A 109 8.21 -10.47 -12.24
N GLY A 110 8.02 -9.75 -11.13
CA GLY A 110 8.70 -8.48 -10.89
C GLY A 110 10.23 -8.60 -10.81
N PRO A 111 10.77 -9.47 -9.95
CA PRO A 111 12.21 -9.74 -9.88
C PRO A 111 12.83 -10.14 -11.22
N THR A 112 12.20 -11.06 -11.98
CA THR A 112 12.70 -11.51 -13.29
C THR A 112 12.82 -10.36 -14.30
N GLN A 113 11.89 -9.37 -14.26
CA GLN A 113 11.98 -8.18 -15.12
C GLN A 113 13.22 -7.31 -14.84
N ARG A 114 13.90 -7.54 -13.71
CA ARG A 114 15.15 -6.88 -13.32
C ARG A 114 16.38 -7.78 -13.49
N GLY A 115 16.19 -8.99 -14.05
CA GLY A 115 17.26 -9.98 -14.17
C GLY A 115 17.60 -10.71 -12.86
N GLU A 116 16.75 -10.61 -11.85
CA GLU A 116 16.91 -11.29 -10.56
C GLU A 116 16.29 -12.69 -10.62
N THR A 117 16.97 -13.67 -10.02
CA THR A 117 16.43 -15.02 -9.83
C THR A 117 15.87 -15.12 -8.40
N VAL A 118 14.65 -15.61 -8.26
CA VAL A 118 14.02 -15.88 -6.96
C VAL A 118 13.98 -17.41 -6.76
N PRO A 119 14.78 -17.94 -5.80
CA PRO A 119 14.78 -19.37 -5.49
C PRO A 119 13.44 -19.89 -4.98
N ASP A 120 13.20 -21.20 -5.09
CA ASP A 120 11.96 -21.82 -4.61
C ASP A 120 11.77 -21.65 -3.10
N GLU A 121 12.85 -21.63 -2.33
CA GLU A 121 12.80 -21.40 -0.89
C GLU A 121 12.32 -19.98 -0.53
N GLU A 122 12.65 -18.97 -1.35
CA GLU A 122 12.18 -17.60 -1.15
C GLU A 122 10.69 -17.50 -1.52
N ILE A 123 10.26 -18.19 -2.60
CA ILE A 123 8.84 -18.29 -2.95
C ILE A 123 8.05 -18.95 -1.82
N ALA A 124 8.57 -20.06 -1.25
CA ALA A 124 7.92 -20.73 -0.12
C ALA A 124 7.77 -19.80 1.09
N ARG A 125 8.84 -19.08 1.47
CA ARG A 125 8.82 -18.09 2.56
C ARG A 125 7.80 -16.97 2.33
N LEU A 126 7.73 -16.43 1.11
CA LEU A 126 6.74 -15.41 0.76
C LEU A 126 5.31 -15.94 0.90
N LEU A 127 5.07 -17.19 0.47
CA LEU A 127 3.77 -17.83 0.58
C LEU A 127 3.41 -18.15 2.03
N GLU A 128 4.36 -18.59 2.85
CA GLU A 128 4.15 -18.76 4.30
C GLU A 128 3.73 -17.44 4.96
N ARG A 129 4.40 -16.31 4.62
CA ARG A 129 4.07 -14.97 5.13
C ARG A 129 2.65 -14.53 4.81
N VAL A 130 2.08 -14.98 3.69
CA VAL A 130 0.69 -14.65 3.33
C VAL A 130 -0.30 -15.76 3.66
N GLY A 131 0.12 -16.77 4.44
CA GLY A 131 -0.75 -17.87 4.88
C GLY A 131 -1.18 -18.80 3.75
N MET A 132 -0.29 -19.03 2.75
CA MET A 132 -0.53 -19.91 1.59
C MET A 132 0.63 -20.91 1.39
N PRO A 133 1.07 -21.66 2.44
CA PRO A 133 2.13 -22.65 2.29
C PRO A 133 1.71 -23.74 1.28
N GLY A 134 2.63 -24.13 0.40
CA GLY A 134 2.39 -25.18 -0.59
C GLY A 134 1.68 -24.76 -1.89
N PHE A 135 1.23 -23.49 -2.01
CA PHE A 135 0.47 -23.02 -3.19
C PHE A 135 1.35 -22.63 -4.39
N ALA A 136 2.68 -22.80 -4.32
CA ALA A 136 3.59 -22.34 -5.38
C ALA A 136 3.22 -22.83 -6.79
N GLY A 137 2.84 -24.11 -6.93
CA GLY A 137 2.42 -24.73 -8.20
C GLY A 137 0.94 -24.63 -8.54
N SER A 138 0.13 -23.95 -7.71
CA SER A 138 -1.31 -23.82 -7.96
C SER A 138 -1.57 -22.84 -9.09
N GLU A 139 -2.47 -23.20 -10.02
CA GLU A 139 -2.94 -22.30 -11.07
C GLU A 139 -3.76 -21.15 -10.48
N VAL A 140 -3.48 -19.91 -10.89
CA VAL A 140 -4.17 -18.72 -10.34
C VAL A 140 -5.66 -18.68 -10.69
N SER A 141 -6.08 -19.37 -11.75
CA SER A 141 -7.46 -19.43 -12.22
C SER A 141 -8.41 -20.19 -11.29
N VAL A 142 -7.89 -21.05 -10.42
CA VAL A 142 -8.71 -21.85 -9.49
C VAL A 142 -8.76 -21.23 -8.09
N LEU A 143 -8.04 -20.13 -7.85
CA LEU A 143 -7.97 -19.47 -6.54
C LEU A 143 -9.26 -18.71 -6.23
N SER A 144 -9.71 -18.78 -4.99
CA SER A 144 -10.74 -17.91 -4.44
C SER A 144 -10.32 -16.44 -4.44
N GLY A 145 -11.25 -15.51 -4.28
CA GLY A 145 -10.94 -14.07 -4.22
C GLY A 145 -9.95 -13.71 -3.10
N GLY A 146 -10.10 -14.32 -1.92
CA GLY A 146 -9.20 -14.12 -0.79
C GLY A 146 -7.78 -14.65 -1.07
N GLU A 147 -7.66 -15.83 -1.69
CA GLU A 147 -6.37 -16.40 -2.10
C GLU A 147 -5.69 -15.54 -3.17
N GLN A 148 -6.45 -15.07 -4.16
CA GLN A 148 -5.92 -14.14 -5.18
C GLN A 148 -5.39 -12.86 -4.55
N GLN A 149 -6.06 -12.33 -3.53
CA GLN A 149 -5.61 -11.15 -2.79
C GLN A 149 -4.31 -11.43 -2.03
N ARG A 150 -4.21 -12.60 -1.36
CA ARG A 150 -2.97 -13.05 -0.69
C ARG A 150 -1.80 -13.20 -1.68
N VAL A 151 -2.04 -13.79 -2.84
CA VAL A 151 -1.02 -13.90 -3.91
C VAL A 151 -0.62 -12.52 -4.43
N SER A 152 -1.57 -11.60 -4.62
CA SER A 152 -1.29 -10.22 -5.03
C SER A 152 -0.40 -9.49 -4.02
N LEU A 153 -0.67 -9.69 -2.71
CA LEU A 153 0.17 -9.16 -1.64
C LEU A 153 1.58 -9.79 -1.66
N ALA A 154 1.68 -11.13 -1.75
CA ALA A 154 2.96 -11.83 -1.84
C ALA A 154 3.80 -11.35 -3.04
N ARG A 155 3.15 -11.15 -4.21
CA ARG A 155 3.80 -10.60 -5.40
C ARG A 155 4.32 -9.18 -5.20
N ALA A 156 3.57 -8.34 -4.48
CA ALA A 156 4.05 -7.00 -4.13
C ALA A 156 5.27 -7.08 -3.19
N LEU A 157 5.23 -7.95 -2.17
CA LEU A 157 6.32 -8.18 -1.21
C LEU A 157 7.57 -8.77 -1.87
N ALA A 158 7.44 -9.60 -2.91
CA ALA A 158 8.57 -10.15 -3.68
C ALA A 158 9.45 -9.05 -4.30
N ASN A 159 8.91 -7.86 -4.51
CA ASN A 159 9.68 -6.70 -5.00
C ASN A 159 10.41 -5.95 -3.87
N ARG A 160 10.25 -6.33 -2.60
CA ARG A 160 10.85 -5.70 -1.42
C ARG A 160 10.57 -4.19 -1.41
N PRO A 161 9.32 -3.76 -1.41
CA PRO A 161 8.96 -2.35 -1.43
C PRO A 161 9.33 -1.69 -0.09
N GLU A 162 9.64 -0.39 -0.13
CA GLU A 162 9.82 0.46 1.04
C GLU A 162 8.47 0.96 1.56
N VAL A 163 7.55 1.25 0.63
CA VAL A 163 6.17 1.61 0.92
C VAL A 163 5.21 0.73 0.14
N LEU A 164 4.19 0.20 0.79
CA LEU A 164 3.13 -0.57 0.16
C LEU A 164 1.82 0.20 0.18
N LEU A 165 1.28 0.47 -1.00
CA LEU A 165 -0.02 1.11 -1.20
C LEU A 165 -1.10 0.03 -1.31
N LEU A 166 -2.17 0.15 -0.54
CA LEU A 166 -3.27 -0.80 -0.46
C LEU A 166 -4.59 -0.09 -0.83
N ASP A 167 -5.13 -0.38 -2.00
CA ASP A 167 -6.38 0.22 -2.48
C ASP A 167 -7.57 -0.68 -2.14
N GLU A 168 -8.28 -0.37 -1.07
CA GLU A 168 -9.43 -1.13 -0.57
C GLU A 168 -9.22 -2.66 -0.56
N PRO A 169 -8.17 -3.18 0.11
CA PRO A 169 -7.65 -4.54 -0.10
C PRO A 169 -8.64 -5.65 0.31
N THR A 170 -9.72 -5.33 1.00
CA THR A 170 -10.70 -6.28 1.54
C THR A 170 -12.13 -6.06 1.07
N SER A 171 -12.41 -5.01 0.29
CA SER A 171 -13.77 -4.58 -0.04
C SER A 171 -14.57 -5.56 -0.92
N ALA A 172 -13.88 -6.48 -1.61
CA ALA A 172 -14.51 -7.49 -2.48
C ALA A 172 -14.54 -8.89 -1.84
N LEU A 173 -14.21 -9.01 -0.55
CA LEU A 173 -14.07 -10.27 0.16
C LEU A 173 -15.24 -10.49 1.14
N ASP A 174 -15.53 -11.78 1.44
CA ASP A 174 -16.38 -12.17 2.56
C ASP A 174 -15.72 -11.81 3.90
N GLU A 175 -16.49 -11.81 4.99
CA GLU A 175 -16.02 -11.35 6.32
C GLU A 175 -14.85 -12.18 6.85
N GLU A 176 -14.82 -13.49 6.64
CA GLU A 176 -13.72 -14.35 7.10
C GLU A 176 -12.42 -14.04 6.36
N SER A 177 -12.49 -13.96 5.04
CA SER A 177 -11.36 -13.57 4.17
C SER A 177 -10.87 -12.15 4.48
N LYS A 178 -11.81 -11.21 4.76
CA LYS A 178 -11.51 -9.83 5.14
C LYS A 178 -10.64 -9.79 6.40
N LEU A 179 -11.08 -10.45 7.49
CA LEU A 179 -10.33 -10.49 8.74
C LEU A 179 -8.95 -11.12 8.56
N GLY A 180 -8.86 -12.21 7.78
CA GLY A 180 -7.58 -12.85 7.49
C GLY A 180 -6.60 -11.96 6.68
N ILE A 181 -7.09 -11.09 5.79
CA ILE A 181 -6.26 -10.11 5.08
C ILE A 181 -5.87 -8.95 6.00
N GLU A 182 -6.79 -8.47 6.87
CA GLU A 182 -6.49 -7.43 7.86
C GLU A 182 -5.36 -7.87 8.81
N GLU A 183 -5.46 -9.08 9.36
CA GLU A 183 -4.43 -9.65 10.23
C GLU A 183 -3.08 -9.79 9.51
N LEU A 184 -3.11 -10.27 8.28
CA LEU A 184 -1.91 -10.41 7.45
C LEU A 184 -1.22 -9.06 7.19
N ILE A 185 -1.97 -8.03 6.79
CA ILE A 185 -1.42 -6.68 6.61
C ILE A 185 -0.83 -6.17 7.92
N GLY A 186 -1.54 -6.34 9.04
CA GLY A 186 -1.06 -5.96 10.35
C GLY A 186 0.24 -6.66 10.75
N SER A 187 0.38 -7.96 10.48
CA SER A 187 1.61 -8.72 10.77
C SER A 187 2.79 -8.25 9.90
N VAL A 188 2.54 -7.99 8.60
CA VAL A 188 3.59 -7.51 7.69
C VAL A 188 4.13 -6.14 8.13
N VAL A 189 3.29 -5.25 8.64
CA VAL A 189 3.72 -3.96 9.19
C VAL A 189 4.49 -4.14 10.49
N ARG A 190 3.92 -4.88 11.47
CA ARG A 190 4.54 -5.02 12.80
C ARG A 190 5.81 -5.86 12.80
N ASP A 191 5.78 -7.03 12.14
CA ASP A 191 6.83 -8.03 12.27
C ASP A 191 7.97 -7.81 11.27
N HIS A 192 7.69 -7.09 10.17
CA HIS A 192 8.66 -6.84 9.11
C HIS A 192 8.97 -5.35 8.89
N GLY A 193 8.40 -4.46 9.70
CA GLY A 193 8.66 -3.03 9.63
C GLY A 193 8.28 -2.39 8.29
N LEU A 194 7.30 -2.97 7.57
CA LEU A 194 6.87 -2.42 6.28
C LEU A 194 5.99 -1.19 6.49
N THR A 195 6.29 -0.12 5.80
CA THR A 195 5.46 1.08 5.77
C THR A 195 4.30 0.89 4.80
N CYS A 196 3.06 1.16 5.23
CA CYS A 196 1.88 0.98 4.41
C CYS A 196 1.00 2.24 4.36
N VAL A 197 0.39 2.49 3.21
CA VAL A 197 -0.71 3.46 3.04
C VAL A 197 -1.94 2.69 2.56
N MET A 198 -2.99 2.64 3.36
CA MET A 198 -4.22 1.91 3.07
C MET A 198 -5.37 2.88 2.80
N VAL A 199 -6.01 2.72 1.67
CA VAL A 199 -7.28 3.39 1.35
C VAL A 199 -8.44 2.48 1.74
N THR A 200 -9.42 3.04 2.43
CA THR A 200 -10.68 2.36 2.74
C THR A 200 -11.83 3.37 2.90
N HIS A 201 -13.05 2.92 2.68
CA HIS A 201 -14.26 3.65 3.06
C HIS A 201 -14.83 3.16 4.40
N ASP A 202 -14.30 2.07 4.95
CA ASP A 202 -14.67 1.49 6.24
C ASP A 202 -13.85 2.15 7.37
N ARG A 203 -14.51 3.03 8.14
CA ARG A 203 -13.88 3.74 9.26
C ARG A 203 -13.48 2.81 10.40
N ASP A 204 -14.25 1.75 10.63
CA ASP A 204 -13.97 0.80 11.70
C ASP A 204 -12.75 -0.06 11.35
N GLN A 205 -12.59 -0.44 10.09
CA GLN A 205 -11.37 -1.07 9.59
C GLN A 205 -10.16 -0.16 9.81
N ALA A 206 -10.24 1.09 9.37
CA ALA A 206 -9.12 2.03 9.54
C ALA A 206 -8.78 2.25 11.02
N ARG A 207 -9.78 2.31 11.89
CA ARG A 207 -9.60 2.48 13.35
C ARG A 207 -8.90 1.27 13.99
N ARG A 208 -9.24 0.05 13.55
CA ARG A 208 -8.61 -1.17 14.06
C ARG A 208 -7.17 -1.36 13.57
N MET A 209 -6.89 -0.97 12.33
CA MET A 209 -5.64 -1.32 11.66
C MET A 209 -4.60 -0.19 11.69
N CYS A 210 -5.04 1.06 11.51
CA CYS A 210 -4.14 2.16 11.25
C CYS A 210 -3.69 2.86 12.54
N ASN A 211 -2.41 3.23 12.61
CA ASN A 211 -1.89 4.08 13.69
C ASN A 211 -2.14 5.57 13.40
N ARG A 212 -2.13 5.97 12.13
CA ARG A 212 -2.44 7.32 11.67
C ARG A 212 -3.54 7.29 10.61
N ALA A 213 -4.27 8.40 10.47
CA ALA A 213 -5.30 8.52 9.44
C ALA A 213 -5.34 9.90 8.81
N ILE A 214 -5.87 9.93 7.59
CA ILE A 214 -6.25 11.12 6.83
C ILE A 214 -7.71 10.97 6.46
N LEU A 215 -8.51 12.01 6.71
CA LEU A 215 -9.88 12.12 6.20
C LEU A 215 -9.88 12.92 4.91
N LEU A 216 -10.30 12.28 3.81
CA LEU A 216 -10.39 12.88 2.48
C LEU A 216 -11.88 13.08 2.11
N GLU A 217 -12.28 14.31 1.83
CA GLU A 217 -13.64 14.65 1.41
C GLU A 217 -13.61 15.54 0.16
N ALA A 218 -14.35 15.16 -0.87
CA ALA A 218 -14.47 15.90 -2.13
C ALA A 218 -13.12 16.39 -2.70
N GLY A 219 -12.08 15.57 -2.60
CA GLY A 219 -10.74 15.89 -3.11
C GLY A 219 -9.88 16.76 -2.19
N HIS A 220 -10.33 17.06 -0.97
CA HIS A 220 -9.59 17.85 0.02
C HIS A 220 -9.23 17.04 1.25
N LEU A 221 -8.04 17.31 1.82
CA LEU A 221 -7.62 16.76 3.10
C LEU A 221 -8.27 17.58 4.22
N MET A 222 -9.21 16.97 4.95
CA MET A 222 -9.98 17.63 6.01
C MET A 222 -9.31 17.52 7.38
N ARG A 223 -8.74 16.36 7.68
CA ARG A 223 -8.07 16.05 8.96
C ARG A 223 -6.91 15.11 8.73
N SER A 224 -5.88 15.22 9.53
CA SER A 224 -4.77 14.26 9.64
C SER A 224 -4.29 14.18 11.09
N GLY A 225 -3.91 12.99 11.53
CA GLY A 225 -3.46 12.76 12.91
C GLY A 225 -3.43 11.27 13.23
N THR A 226 -3.48 10.93 14.53
CA THR A 226 -3.70 9.54 14.92
C THR A 226 -5.07 9.04 14.44
N ALA A 227 -5.22 7.74 14.23
CA ALA A 227 -6.48 7.17 13.76
C ALA A 227 -7.66 7.54 14.71
N VAL A 228 -7.41 7.55 16.01
CA VAL A 228 -8.42 7.92 17.03
C VAL A 228 -8.82 9.40 16.93
N GLU A 229 -7.87 10.31 16.74
CA GLU A 229 -8.16 11.76 16.59
C GLU A 229 -8.97 12.08 15.34
N VAL A 230 -8.66 11.38 14.22
CA VAL A 230 -9.29 11.64 12.92
C VAL A 230 -10.65 10.98 12.80
N LEU A 231 -10.80 9.73 13.28
CA LEU A 231 -11.98 8.89 13.06
C LEU A 231 -12.94 8.86 14.26
N GLY A 232 -12.51 9.38 15.41
CA GLY A 232 -13.24 9.31 16.68
C GLY A 232 -12.99 7.99 17.41
N ALA A 233 -13.39 7.96 18.66
CA ALA A 233 -13.29 6.76 19.48
C ALA A 233 -14.30 5.68 19.08
#